data_a6e43ad1ccd298180125117784cee559
#
_entry.id   a6e43ad1ccd298180125117784cee559
#
_cell.length_a   1.000
_cell.length_b   1.000
_cell.length_c   1.000
_cell.angle_alpha   90.00
_cell.angle_beta   90.00
_cell.angle_gamma   90.00
#
_symmetry.space_group_name_H-M   'P 1'
#
loop_
_entity.id
_entity.type
_entity.pdbx_description
1 polymer ?
#
loop_
_entity_poly.entity_id
_entity_poly.type
_entity_poly.pdbx_seq_one_letter_code
_entity_poly.pdbx_strand_id
1 'polypeptide(L)' 'MGREEVLRAIRQAESEAEQTIAEAESKATEIVSKARLTATEIIQAGRSDSEANAQTMISEARSAAESEAQKVSKEGDSN' A
#
# COMPACT_ATOMS: atom_id res chain seq x y z
N MET A 1 -6.70 -10.32 -55.95
CA MET A 1 -6.90 -11.11 -54.73
C MET A 1 -8.22 -11.84 -54.79
N GLY A 2 -8.20 -13.11 -54.46
CA GLY A 2 -9.41 -13.91 -54.40
C GLY A 2 -10.28 -13.56 -53.21
N ARG A 3 -11.54 -13.88 -53.33
CA ARG A 3 -12.54 -13.63 -52.29
C ARG A 3 -12.19 -14.32 -50.97
N GLU A 4 -11.67 -15.55 -51.04
CA GLU A 4 -11.26 -16.32 -49.86
C GLU A 4 -10.08 -15.70 -49.14
N GLU A 5 -9.14 -15.11 -49.87
CA GLU A 5 -7.99 -14.42 -49.31
C GLU A 5 -8.41 -13.17 -48.51
N VAL A 6 -9.38 -12.43 -49.05
CA VAL A 6 -9.95 -11.26 -48.41
C VAL A 6 -10.66 -11.65 -47.11
N LEU A 7 -11.49 -12.70 -47.15
CA LEU A 7 -12.20 -13.22 -46.01
C LEU A 7 -11.25 -13.70 -44.92
N ARG A 8 -10.18 -14.38 -45.29
CA ARG A 8 -9.15 -14.86 -44.39
C ARG A 8 -8.44 -13.67 -43.69
N ALA A 9 -8.10 -12.66 -44.46
CA ALA A 9 -7.47 -11.45 -43.92
C ALA A 9 -8.38 -10.72 -42.90
N ILE A 10 -9.68 -10.65 -43.21
CA ILE A 10 -10.66 -10.05 -42.31
C ILE A 10 -10.77 -10.85 -41.00
N ARG A 11 -10.87 -12.18 -41.08
CA ARG A 11 -10.95 -13.07 -39.91
C ARG A 11 -9.70 -12.96 -39.06
N GLN A 12 -8.54 -12.90 -39.70
CA GLN A 12 -7.27 -12.73 -38.97
C GLN A 12 -7.22 -11.39 -38.26
N ALA A 13 -7.62 -10.32 -38.92
CA ALA A 13 -7.67 -8.99 -38.33
C ALA A 13 -8.64 -8.95 -37.14
N GLU A 14 -9.80 -9.57 -37.25
CA GLU A 14 -10.77 -9.67 -36.15
C GLU A 14 -10.21 -10.46 -34.97
N SER A 15 -9.54 -11.58 -35.23
CA SER A 15 -8.91 -12.40 -34.19
C SER A 15 -7.81 -11.65 -33.48
N GLU A 16 -6.98 -10.93 -34.21
CA GLU A 16 -5.92 -10.11 -33.62
C GLU A 16 -6.48 -8.96 -32.78
N ALA A 17 -7.57 -8.34 -33.26
CA ALA A 17 -8.25 -7.28 -32.50
C ALA A 17 -8.83 -7.82 -31.19
N GLU A 18 -9.49 -8.98 -31.23
CA GLU A 18 -10.04 -9.63 -30.03
C GLU A 18 -8.93 -9.97 -29.03
N GLN A 19 -7.82 -10.48 -29.52
CA GLN A 19 -6.67 -10.81 -28.69
C GLN A 19 -6.07 -9.55 -28.04
N THR A 20 -5.94 -8.48 -28.80
CA THR A 20 -5.44 -7.20 -28.31
C THR A 20 -6.32 -6.66 -27.20
N ILE A 21 -7.63 -6.71 -27.39
CA ILE A 21 -8.60 -6.26 -26.37
C ILE A 21 -8.50 -7.14 -25.11
N ALA A 22 -8.45 -8.46 -25.28
CA ALA A 22 -8.34 -9.39 -24.16
C ALA A 22 -7.06 -9.16 -23.35
N GLU A 23 -5.94 -8.93 -24.02
CA GLU A 23 -4.66 -8.63 -23.38
C GLU A 23 -4.72 -7.30 -22.64
N ALA A 24 -5.34 -6.28 -23.24
CA ALA A 24 -5.51 -4.97 -22.61
C ALA A 24 -6.38 -5.05 -21.35
N GLU A 25 -7.47 -5.81 -21.41
CA GLU A 25 -8.35 -6.02 -20.25
C GLU A 25 -7.62 -6.76 -19.13
N SER A 26 -6.84 -7.78 -19.48
CA SER A 26 -6.05 -8.54 -18.53
C SER A 26 -5.01 -7.65 -17.85
N LYS A 27 -4.32 -6.82 -18.61
CA LYS A 27 -3.33 -5.88 -18.08
C LYS A 27 -3.99 -4.83 -17.17
N ALA A 28 -5.14 -4.31 -17.57
CA ALA A 28 -5.88 -3.34 -16.75
C ALA A 28 -6.27 -3.95 -15.40
N THR A 29 -6.78 -5.17 -15.40
CA THR A 29 -7.14 -5.91 -14.19
C THR A 29 -5.91 -6.11 -13.29
N GLU A 30 -4.79 -6.50 -13.88
CA GLU A 30 -3.54 -6.69 -13.15
C GLU A 30 -3.04 -5.39 -12.51
N ILE A 31 -3.08 -4.28 -13.26
CA ILE A 31 -2.67 -2.98 -12.77
C ILE A 31 -3.52 -2.56 -11.56
N VAL A 32 -4.83 -2.68 -11.68
CA VAL A 32 -5.76 -2.34 -10.58
C VAL A 32 -5.51 -3.23 -9.37
N SER A 33 -5.33 -4.53 -9.58
CA SER A 33 -5.07 -5.49 -8.50
C SER A 33 -3.77 -5.14 -7.76
N LYS A 34 -2.71 -4.86 -8.49
CA LYS A 34 -1.42 -4.47 -7.91
C LYS A 34 -1.52 -3.14 -7.16
N ALA A 35 -2.25 -2.17 -7.71
CA ALA A 35 -2.44 -0.87 -7.08
C ALA A 35 -3.18 -1.01 -5.75
N ARG A 36 -4.20 -1.86 -5.69
CA ARG A 36 -4.95 -2.13 -4.46
C ARG A 36 -4.09 -2.81 -3.41
N LEU A 37 -3.27 -3.77 -3.83
CA LEU A 37 -2.33 -4.45 -2.94
C LEU A 37 -1.33 -3.46 -2.35
N THR A 38 -0.74 -2.62 -3.20
CA THR A 38 0.20 -1.58 -2.78
C THR A 38 -0.46 -0.60 -1.81
N ALA A 39 -1.69 -0.16 -2.09
CA ALA A 39 -2.43 0.72 -1.21
C ALA A 39 -2.66 0.07 0.18
N THR A 40 -3.03 -1.21 0.21
CA THR A 40 -3.20 -1.96 1.45
C THR A 40 -1.90 -2.02 2.25
N GLU A 41 -0.79 -2.31 1.58
CA GLU A 41 0.53 -2.36 2.21
C GLU A 41 0.93 -1.01 2.80
N ILE A 42 0.68 0.08 2.08
CA ILE A 42 0.96 1.44 2.55
C ILE A 42 0.13 1.76 3.80
N ILE A 43 -1.15 1.43 3.79
CA ILE A 43 -2.03 1.65 4.94
C ILE A 43 -1.57 0.84 6.16
N GLN A 44 -1.22 -0.43 5.97
CA GLN A 44 -0.76 -1.29 7.05
C GLN A 44 0.57 -0.80 7.62
N ALA A 45 1.51 -0.41 6.76
CA ALA A 45 2.78 0.16 7.19
C ALA A 45 2.58 1.45 7.97
N GLY A 46 1.69 2.33 7.49
CA GLY A 46 1.36 3.58 8.16
C GLY A 46 0.75 3.37 9.55
N ARG A 47 -0.15 2.39 9.69
CA ARG A 47 -0.74 2.02 10.98
C ARG A 47 0.30 1.47 11.94
N SER A 48 1.15 0.57 11.45
CA SER A 48 2.22 -0.02 12.24
C SER A 48 3.18 1.06 12.74
N ASP A 49 3.60 1.97 11.87
CA ASP A 49 4.49 3.07 12.23
C ASP A 49 3.84 4.02 13.23
N SER A 50 2.55 4.33 13.04
CA SER A 50 1.80 5.18 13.97
C SER A 50 1.68 4.54 15.34
N GLU A 51 1.42 3.24 15.41
CA GLU A 51 1.34 2.51 16.69
C GLU A 51 2.70 2.50 17.39
N ALA A 52 3.79 2.25 16.64
CA ALA A 52 5.14 2.26 17.18
C ALA A 52 5.50 3.66 17.73
N ASN A 53 5.18 4.70 16.97
CA ASN A 53 5.41 6.08 17.39
C ASN A 53 4.60 6.44 18.64
N ALA A 54 3.34 6.01 18.70
CA ALA A 54 2.48 6.23 19.88
C ALA A 54 3.05 5.55 21.12
N GLN A 55 3.52 4.30 20.98
CA GLN A 55 4.15 3.58 22.09
C GLN A 55 5.43 4.27 22.57
N THR A 56 6.24 4.76 21.64
CA THR A 56 7.46 5.50 21.95
C THR A 56 7.13 6.78 22.71
N MET A 57 6.13 7.54 22.25
CA MET A 57 5.70 8.77 22.92
C MET A 57 5.20 8.51 24.33
N ILE A 58 4.40 7.46 24.50
CA ILE A 58 3.88 7.07 25.82
C ILE A 58 5.04 6.67 26.75
N SER A 59 5.98 5.87 26.25
CA SER A 59 7.15 5.43 26.99
C SER A 59 8.02 6.62 27.43
N GLU A 60 8.27 7.55 26.53
CA GLU A 60 9.04 8.76 26.81
C GLU A 60 8.34 9.66 27.81
N ALA A 61 7.03 9.85 27.70
CA ALA A 61 6.24 10.65 28.63
C ALA A 61 6.24 10.02 30.03
N ARG A 62 6.10 8.70 30.10
CA ARG A 62 6.14 7.95 31.37
C ARG A 62 7.51 8.08 32.03
N SER A 63 8.57 7.91 31.26
CA SER A 63 9.95 8.06 31.74
C SER A 63 10.22 9.46 32.24
N ALA A 64 9.77 10.50 31.54
CA ALA A 64 9.88 11.87 31.92
C ALA A 64 9.11 12.16 33.23
N ALA A 65 7.90 11.62 33.35
CA ALA A 65 7.07 11.77 34.56
C ALA A 65 7.73 11.09 35.78
N GLU A 66 8.28 9.89 35.59
CA GLU A 66 8.99 9.16 36.66
C GLU A 66 10.23 9.92 37.12
N SER A 67 10.99 10.45 36.16
CA SER A 67 12.17 11.27 36.46
C SER A 67 11.81 12.52 37.25
N GLU A 68 10.76 13.21 36.84
CA GLU A 68 10.26 14.40 37.53
C GLU A 68 9.75 14.05 38.93
N ALA A 69 9.04 12.96 39.10
CA ALA A 69 8.54 12.48 40.38
C ALA A 69 9.68 12.16 41.35
N GLN A 70 10.74 11.50 40.86
CA GLN A 70 11.94 11.21 41.67
C GLN A 70 12.65 12.50 42.08
N LYS A 71 12.73 13.47 41.21
CA LYS A 71 13.35 14.77 41.48
C LYS A 71 12.60 15.52 42.57
N VAL A 72 11.28 15.57 42.47
CA VAL A 72 10.41 16.21 43.49
C VAL A 72 10.53 15.49 44.84
N SER A 73 10.55 14.15 44.83
CA SER A 73 10.72 13.34 46.04
C SER A 73 12.04 13.63 46.74
N LYS A 74 13.14 13.73 45.99
CA LYS A 74 14.46 14.05 46.51
C LYS A 74 14.51 15.45 47.10
N GLU A 75 13.91 16.43 46.47
CA GLU A 75 13.83 17.82 46.97
C GLU A 75 13.01 17.89 48.24
N GLY A 76 11.91 17.12 48.31
CA GLY A 76 11.09 17.00 49.51
C GLY A 76 11.86 16.38 50.70
N ASP A 77 12.62 15.33 50.44
CA ASP A 77 13.43 14.63 51.45
C ASP A 77 14.58 15.49 51.98
N SER A 78 15.07 16.43 51.19
CA SER A 78 16.15 17.32 51.54
C SER A 78 15.71 18.43 52.52
N ASN A 79 14.42 18.67 52.55
CA ASN A 79 13.83 19.69 53.42
C ASN A 79 13.37 19.09 54.75
#